data_f0c874648bb9fbe53ee8323bf0dddbe4
#
_entry.id   f0c874648bb9fbe53ee8323bf0dddbe4
#
_cell.length_a   1.000
_cell.length_b   1.000
_cell.length_c   1.000
_cell.angle_alpha   90.00
_cell.angle_beta   90.00
_cell.angle_gamma   90.00
#
_symmetry.space_group_name_H-M   'P 1'
#
loop_
_entity.id
_entity.type
_entity.pdbx_description
1 polymer ?
#
loop_
_entity_poly.entity_id
_entity_poly.type
_entity_poly.pdbx_seq_one_letter_code
_entity_poly.pdbx_strand_id
1 'polypeptide(L)'
;MKALIRLLVVCGFVLGSLPAHLGAWAQVAEPAPTHPYGPSKPIRDRYIVVFKADVADPQGLADSLMRAVANGRVHHVYRGAIKGFAATIPAQALEVIRRNPNVDYIEQDATVELRQSSVQNGATWGLDRIDQADRPLDTQYHFSQSGAGVHAFIIDTGLRADHVEFAGRVLPGYGAVADGQGTNDCNGHGTHVAGTVGGSTWGVAKQVRLVPVRVLDCAGSGSFSGVIAGIDWAASSTLRPAVANLSLGGGFSNSLNQAVAGAVAKGVVTVVAAGNENVDACTRSPASEPSAITVGATTSADQRASYSNFGTCVDLFAPGSSITSAWNSSSSATNTLSGTSMASPHVAGAVALVLQSSPSATPAAVAEAIRSQATSNRLSSLGFGSPNLLLYSLINGVPIPATQVVAVRSLSISAARTKLGWVASVVASVRNVNTGVAVANATVKGTFMPGSAVSCVTASTGSCTLRSGNFAKTVASTTLTVNELSGSQMVYDASQNAASQIAVSRP
;
A
#
# COMPACT_ATOMS: atom_id res chain seq x y z
N MET A 1 -65.09 17.76 4.80
CA MET A 1 -66.34 16.97 4.69
C MET A 1 -65.92 15.50 4.49
N LYS A 2 -66.45 14.64 5.40
CA LYS A 2 -66.61 13.19 5.30
C LYS A 2 -65.31 12.37 5.14
N ALA A 3 -64.74 11.68 6.11
CA ALA A 3 -65.23 10.67 7.09
C ALA A 3 -65.55 9.29 6.43
N LEU A 4 -65.01 8.34 7.08
CA LEU A 4 -65.46 6.93 7.37
C LEU A 4 -64.58 5.83 6.70
N ILE A 5 -64.08 4.91 7.39
CA ILE A 5 -64.34 3.92 8.45
C ILE A 5 -63.79 2.53 8.03
N ARG A 6 -62.98 1.98 8.91
CA ARG A 6 -62.79 0.57 9.37
C ARG A 6 -63.17 -0.60 8.45
N LEU A 7 -62.26 -1.60 8.41
CA LEU A 7 -62.61 -2.96 8.85
C LEU A 7 -61.39 -3.78 9.32
N LEU A 8 -61.44 -4.25 10.55
CA LEU A 8 -60.66 -5.33 11.14
C LEU A 8 -61.14 -6.68 10.59
N VAL A 9 -60.19 -7.56 10.22
CA VAL A 9 -60.47 -9.02 10.25
C VAL A 9 -59.35 -9.70 11.04
N VAL A 10 -59.71 -10.20 12.19
CA VAL A 10 -58.97 -11.16 13.02
C VAL A 10 -59.24 -12.55 12.47
N CYS A 11 -58.17 -13.29 12.16
CA CYS A 11 -58.24 -14.75 12.09
C CYS A 11 -57.05 -15.35 12.81
N GLY A 12 -57.33 -15.94 13.95
CA GLY A 12 -56.38 -16.76 14.69
C GLY A 12 -56.26 -18.16 14.07
N PHE A 13 -55.05 -18.70 14.09
CA PHE A 13 -54.83 -20.13 14.01
C PHE A 13 -53.68 -20.55 14.92
N VAL A 14 -54.04 -21.34 15.84
CA VAL A 14 -53.49 -22.47 16.60
C VAL A 14 -52.00 -22.80 16.49
N LEU A 15 -51.38 -22.86 17.66
CA LEU A 15 -50.06 -23.38 18.02
C LEU A 15 -49.82 -24.82 17.54
N GLY A 16 -48.69 -24.99 16.86
CA GLY A 16 -48.02 -26.28 16.65
C GLY A 16 -46.57 -26.17 17.09
N SER A 17 -46.24 -26.74 18.24
CA SER A 17 -44.88 -26.81 18.80
C SER A 17 -44.04 -27.85 18.05
N LEU A 18 -42.96 -27.41 17.39
CA LEU A 18 -41.85 -28.25 16.94
C LEU A 18 -40.56 -27.78 17.62
N PRO A 19 -39.69 -28.70 18.10
CA PRO A 19 -38.48 -28.32 18.78
C PRO A 19 -37.44 -27.83 17.76
N ALA A 20 -37.03 -26.56 17.89
CA ALA A 20 -35.93 -26.00 17.16
C ALA A 20 -34.60 -26.49 17.76
N HIS A 21 -33.93 -27.39 17.07
CA HIS A 21 -32.49 -27.58 17.25
C HIS A 21 -31.78 -26.34 16.76
N LEU A 22 -31.45 -25.43 17.66
CA LEU A 22 -30.55 -24.32 17.42
C LEU A 22 -29.12 -24.88 17.30
N GLY A 23 -28.68 -25.11 16.07
CA GLY A 23 -27.26 -25.23 15.78
C GLY A 23 -26.58 -23.91 16.15
N ALA A 24 -25.65 -23.98 17.10
CA ALA A 24 -24.81 -22.87 17.47
C ALA A 24 -23.96 -22.47 16.21
N TRP A 25 -24.37 -21.41 15.56
CA TRP A 25 -23.52 -20.74 14.58
C TRP A 25 -22.36 -20.12 15.34
N ALA A 26 -21.14 -20.61 15.08
CA ALA A 26 -19.94 -19.95 15.53
C ALA A 26 -19.97 -18.52 14.96
N GLN A 27 -20.17 -17.53 15.82
CA GLN A 27 -20.02 -16.14 15.43
C GLN A 27 -18.57 -15.94 15.02
N VAL A 28 -18.37 -15.68 13.73
CA VAL A 28 -17.11 -15.11 13.25
C VAL A 28 -17.02 -13.74 13.93
N ALA A 29 -16.04 -13.57 14.80
CA ALA A 29 -15.80 -12.31 15.47
C ALA A 29 -15.62 -11.23 14.37
N GLU A 30 -16.43 -10.18 14.42
CA GLU A 30 -16.23 -9.00 13.58
C GLU A 30 -14.82 -8.47 13.84
N PRO A 31 -14.10 -8.02 12.80
CA PRO A 31 -12.81 -7.37 12.98
C PRO A 31 -13.03 -6.18 13.93
N ALA A 32 -12.22 -6.12 14.98
CA ALA A 32 -12.27 -5.03 15.95
C ALA A 32 -12.19 -3.68 15.22
N PRO A 33 -12.95 -2.66 15.65
CA PRO A 33 -12.93 -1.34 15.04
C PRO A 33 -11.48 -0.83 15.02
N THR A 34 -11.03 -0.37 13.86
CA THR A 34 -9.69 0.21 13.67
C THR A 34 -9.59 1.47 14.55
N HIS A 35 -8.92 1.33 15.67
CA HIS A 35 -8.60 2.47 16.53
C HIS A 35 -7.58 3.38 15.80
N PRO A 36 -7.58 4.71 16.10
CA PRO A 36 -6.68 5.69 15.48
C PRO A 36 -5.19 5.48 15.79
N TYR A 37 -4.85 4.43 16.49
CA TYR A 37 -3.48 4.00 16.77
C TYR A 37 -3.10 2.97 15.70
N GLY A 38 -2.07 3.28 14.90
CA GLY A 38 -1.60 2.39 13.83
C GLY A 38 -1.25 0.97 14.33
N PRO A 39 -1.05 0.01 13.42
CA PRO A 39 -0.90 -1.39 13.78
C PRO A 39 0.25 -1.61 14.77
N SER A 40 -0.05 -2.24 15.90
CA SER A 40 0.94 -2.72 16.84
C SER A 40 1.90 -3.68 16.13
N LYS A 41 3.22 -3.58 16.41
CA LYS A 41 4.21 -4.50 15.83
C LYS A 41 4.16 -5.83 16.59
N PRO A 42 3.87 -6.97 15.94
CA PRO A 42 3.89 -8.25 16.60
C PRO A 42 5.26 -8.57 17.20
N ILE A 43 5.30 -9.06 18.42
CA ILE A 43 6.52 -9.53 19.05
C ILE A 43 6.70 -11.00 18.66
N ARG A 44 7.83 -11.30 18.02
CA ARG A 44 8.11 -12.65 17.52
C ARG A 44 8.04 -13.68 18.63
N ASP A 45 7.34 -14.79 18.36
CA ASP A 45 7.16 -15.96 19.24
C ASP A 45 6.56 -15.63 20.62
N ARG A 46 5.99 -14.44 20.82
CA ARG A 46 5.33 -14.03 22.04
C ARG A 46 3.81 -14.04 21.89
N TYR A 47 3.10 -14.68 22.83
CA TYR A 47 1.67 -14.86 22.76
C TYR A 47 1.02 -14.61 24.10
N ILE A 48 -0.23 -14.12 24.06
CA ILE A 48 -1.15 -14.00 25.18
C ILE A 48 -2.14 -15.16 25.05
N VAL A 49 -2.14 -16.07 26.03
CA VAL A 49 -3.06 -17.19 26.12
C VAL A 49 -4.14 -16.83 27.12
N VAL A 50 -5.38 -16.70 26.66
CA VAL A 50 -6.51 -16.36 27.53
C VAL A 50 -7.27 -17.62 27.86
N PHE A 51 -7.55 -17.81 29.14
CA PHE A 51 -8.29 -18.92 29.69
C PHE A 51 -9.76 -18.57 29.83
N LYS A 52 -10.61 -19.60 29.86
CA LYS A 52 -12.01 -19.45 30.19
C LYS A 52 -12.20 -18.87 31.60
N ALA A 53 -13.30 -18.17 31.82
CA ALA A 53 -13.56 -17.42 33.05
C ALA A 53 -13.69 -18.32 34.30
N ASP A 54 -14.03 -19.59 34.14
CA ASP A 54 -14.21 -20.59 35.20
C ASP A 54 -12.91 -21.24 35.68
N VAL A 55 -11.76 -20.99 35.05
CA VAL A 55 -10.47 -21.50 35.50
C VAL A 55 -10.14 -20.93 36.88
N ALA A 56 -10.05 -21.83 37.88
CA ALA A 56 -9.83 -21.44 39.27
C ALA A 56 -8.36 -21.07 39.56
N ASP A 57 -7.39 -21.76 38.95
CA ASP A 57 -5.96 -21.57 39.14
C ASP A 57 -5.24 -21.26 37.81
N PRO A 58 -5.20 -19.99 37.36
CA PRO A 58 -4.50 -19.62 36.16
C PRO A 58 -2.98 -19.85 36.22
N GLN A 59 -2.36 -19.77 37.39
CA GLN A 59 -0.92 -20.02 37.57
C GLN A 59 -0.59 -21.49 37.34
N GLY A 60 -1.26 -22.37 38.05
CA GLY A 60 -1.02 -23.83 37.95
C GLY A 60 -1.30 -24.33 36.53
N LEU A 61 -2.31 -23.79 35.85
CA LEU A 61 -2.60 -24.15 34.47
C LEU A 61 -1.52 -23.63 33.49
N ALA A 62 -1.06 -22.39 33.67
CA ALA A 62 0.03 -21.83 32.86
C ALA A 62 1.33 -22.65 33.02
N ASP A 63 1.70 -22.97 34.28
CA ASP A 63 2.87 -23.80 34.58
C ASP A 63 2.75 -25.21 33.98
N SER A 64 1.54 -25.78 34.00
CA SER A 64 1.27 -27.08 33.42
C SER A 64 1.43 -27.08 31.89
N LEU A 65 0.87 -26.11 31.21
CA LEU A 65 0.96 -25.97 29.76
C LEU A 65 2.40 -25.72 29.29
N MET A 66 3.13 -24.89 30.04
CA MET A 66 4.49 -24.48 29.65
C MET A 66 5.57 -25.49 29.98
N ARG A 67 5.31 -26.48 30.86
CA ARG A 67 6.26 -27.57 31.17
C ARG A 67 6.65 -28.42 29.96
N ALA A 68 5.74 -28.57 29.02
CA ALA A 68 5.98 -29.34 27.78
C ALA A 68 6.56 -28.49 26.62
N VAL A 69 6.71 -27.17 26.80
CA VAL A 69 7.14 -26.24 25.76
C VAL A 69 8.65 -26.04 25.89
N ALA A 70 9.44 -26.73 25.04
CA ALA A 70 10.89 -26.52 24.95
C ALA A 70 11.18 -25.06 24.56
N ASN A 71 12.11 -24.43 25.30
CA ASN A 71 12.47 -23.01 25.16
C ASN A 71 11.30 -22.03 25.40
N GLY A 72 10.20 -22.48 26.00
CA GLY A 72 9.11 -21.63 26.42
C GLY A 72 9.45 -20.82 27.67
N ARG A 73 8.95 -19.58 27.76
CA ARG A 73 9.15 -18.71 28.95
C ARG A 73 7.89 -17.93 29.24
N VAL A 74 7.32 -18.09 30.44
CA VAL A 74 6.22 -17.26 30.93
C VAL A 74 6.75 -15.88 31.31
N HIS A 75 6.07 -14.83 30.87
CA HIS A 75 6.39 -13.42 31.18
C HIS A 75 5.44 -12.86 32.23
N HIS A 76 4.14 -13.12 32.09
CA HIS A 76 3.10 -12.63 32.98
C HIS A 76 2.02 -13.69 33.16
N VAL A 77 1.40 -13.73 34.33
CA VAL A 77 0.17 -14.51 34.58
C VAL A 77 -0.93 -13.56 35.03
N TYR A 78 -2.08 -13.62 34.38
CA TYR A 78 -3.26 -12.79 34.60
C TYR A 78 -4.29 -13.54 35.46
N ARG A 79 -4.80 -12.87 36.49
CA ARG A 79 -5.74 -13.48 37.46
C ARG A 79 -6.96 -12.63 37.76
N GLY A 80 -6.92 -11.31 37.40
CA GLY A 80 -7.92 -10.33 37.76
C GLY A 80 -8.84 -9.95 36.62
N ALA A 81 -8.40 -9.05 35.74
CA ALA A 81 -9.22 -8.53 34.65
C ALA A 81 -9.51 -9.58 33.58
N ILE A 82 -8.52 -10.41 33.26
CA ILE A 82 -8.64 -11.63 32.46
C ILE A 82 -7.92 -12.76 33.19
N LYS A 83 -8.21 -14.01 32.85
CA LYS A 83 -7.44 -15.17 33.28
C LYS A 83 -6.59 -15.68 32.14
N GLY A 84 -5.30 -15.96 32.38
CA GLY A 84 -4.39 -16.37 31.32
C GLY A 84 -2.94 -16.07 31.62
N PHE A 85 -2.11 -16.09 30.58
CA PHE A 85 -0.69 -15.77 30.70
C PHE A 85 -0.12 -15.23 29.38
N ALA A 86 0.98 -14.48 29.45
CA ALA A 86 1.81 -14.14 28.32
C ALA A 86 3.12 -14.94 28.37
N ALA A 87 3.51 -15.52 27.24
CA ALA A 87 4.73 -16.33 27.16
C ALA A 87 5.41 -16.27 25.80
N THR A 88 6.71 -16.57 25.76
CA THR A 88 7.40 -16.98 24.55
C THR A 88 7.06 -18.43 24.27
N ILE A 89 6.46 -18.72 23.11
CA ILE A 89 5.94 -20.03 22.70
C ILE A 89 6.39 -20.27 21.26
N PRO A 90 7.25 -21.25 20.98
CA PRO A 90 7.57 -21.62 19.59
C PRO A 90 6.30 -22.00 18.81
N ALA A 91 6.21 -21.63 17.54
CA ALA A 91 5.02 -21.84 16.70
C ALA A 91 4.51 -23.30 16.72
N GLN A 92 5.42 -24.26 16.81
CA GLN A 92 5.09 -25.70 16.86
C GLN A 92 4.31 -26.10 18.13
N ALA A 93 4.47 -25.36 19.23
CA ALA A 93 3.79 -25.65 20.51
C ALA A 93 2.41 -25.01 20.62
N LEU A 94 2.08 -24.00 19.77
CA LEU A 94 0.81 -23.28 19.83
C LEU A 94 -0.41 -24.19 19.68
N GLU A 95 -0.37 -25.14 18.76
CA GLU A 95 -1.48 -26.06 18.52
C GLU A 95 -1.77 -26.97 19.72
N VAL A 96 -0.75 -27.37 20.47
CA VAL A 96 -0.92 -28.16 21.69
C VAL A 96 -1.63 -27.34 22.76
N ILE A 97 -1.23 -26.07 22.92
CA ILE A 97 -1.85 -25.17 23.89
C ILE A 97 -3.28 -24.83 23.49
N ARG A 98 -3.53 -24.58 22.19
CA ARG A 98 -4.87 -24.26 21.67
C ARG A 98 -5.90 -25.38 21.88
N ARG A 99 -5.46 -26.63 21.88
CA ARG A 99 -6.33 -27.80 22.10
C ARG A 99 -6.74 -28.02 23.59
N ASN A 100 -6.14 -27.26 24.50
CA ASN A 100 -6.51 -27.38 25.90
C ASN A 100 -7.93 -26.81 26.11
N PRO A 101 -8.87 -27.59 26.72
CA PRO A 101 -10.28 -27.18 26.85
C PRO A 101 -10.49 -25.94 27.73
N ASN A 102 -9.49 -25.56 28.54
CA ASN A 102 -9.52 -24.39 29.41
C ASN A 102 -9.00 -23.13 28.73
N VAL A 103 -8.41 -23.24 27.52
CA VAL A 103 -8.01 -22.10 26.71
C VAL A 103 -9.22 -21.59 25.94
N ASP A 104 -9.46 -20.28 26.02
CA ASP A 104 -10.52 -19.61 25.31
C ASP A 104 -10.00 -19.14 23.94
N TYR A 105 -8.91 -18.37 23.93
CA TYR A 105 -8.21 -17.99 22.71
C TYR A 105 -6.72 -17.71 22.93
N ILE A 106 -5.97 -17.61 21.83
CA ILE A 106 -4.56 -17.23 21.81
C ILE A 106 -4.40 -16.04 20.86
N GLU A 107 -3.77 -14.99 21.34
CA GLU A 107 -3.47 -13.78 20.58
C GLU A 107 -1.95 -13.57 20.52
N GLN A 108 -1.43 -13.12 19.38
CA GLN A 108 -0.02 -12.74 19.30
C GLN A 108 0.21 -11.42 20.03
N ASP A 109 1.17 -11.41 20.96
CA ASP A 109 1.56 -10.21 21.71
C ASP A 109 2.21 -9.18 20.78
N ALA A 110 1.99 -7.90 21.06
CA ALA A 110 2.47 -6.82 20.23
C ALA A 110 2.93 -5.61 21.09
N THR A 111 3.79 -4.77 20.49
CA THR A 111 4.26 -3.56 21.15
C THR A 111 3.16 -2.52 21.30
N VAL A 112 3.10 -1.88 22.46
CA VAL A 112 2.34 -0.65 22.71
C VAL A 112 3.33 0.50 22.81
N GLU A 113 3.15 1.52 21.98
CA GLU A 113 4.00 2.71 21.97
C GLU A 113 3.18 3.94 22.34
N LEU A 114 3.76 4.82 23.17
CA LEU A 114 3.21 6.16 23.35
C LEU A 114 3.40 6.94 22.04
N ARG A 115 2.33 7.19 21.33
CA ARG A 115 2.34 8.08 20.16
C ARG A 115 1.98 9.47 20.63
N GLN A 116 2.98 10.34 20.74
CA GLN A 116 2.75 11.77 20.77
C GLN A 116 2.47 12.23 19.35
N SER A 117 1.26 12.70 19.07
CA SER A 117 1.02 13.52 17.89
C SER A 117 1.77 14.83 18.09
N SER A 118 2.65 15.18 17.17
CA SER A 118 3.26 16.49 17.14
C SER A 118 2.29 17.47 16.51
N VAL A 119 2.29 18.71 17.01
CA VAL A 119 1.45 19.80 16.49
C VAL A 119 2.36 20.96 16.13
N GLN A 120 2.25 21.42 14.89
CA GLN A 120 2.83 22.69 14.46
C GLN A 120 1.72 23.76 14.48
N ASN A 121 1.88 24.78 15.35
CA ASN A 121 1.01 25.94 15.33
C ASN A 121 1.43 26.93 14.23
N GLY A 122 0.47 27.71 13.73
CA GLY A 122 0.71 28.66 12.64
C GLY A 122 1.02 27.99 11.28
N ALA A 123 0.46 26.81 11.06
CA ALA A 123 0.63 26.11 9.80
C ALA A 123 0.02 26.90 8.63
N THR A 124 0.65 26.80 7.45
CA THR A 124 0.05 27.31 6.23
C THR A 124 -1.21 26.52 5.88
N TRP A 125 -2.13 27.15 5.16
CA TRP A 125 -3.40 26.53 4.82
C TRP A 125 -3.26 25.17 4.13
N GLY A 126 -2.19 24.94 3.36
CA GLY A 126 -1.96 23.68 2.68
C GLY A 126 -1.65 22.54 3.64
N LEU A 127 -0.82 22.77 4.66
CA LEU A 127 -0.55 21.79 5.71
C LEU A 127 -1.77 21.56 6.61
N ASP A 128 -2.40 22.64 7.07
CA ASP A 128 -3.59 22.63 7.92
C ASP A 128 -4.78 21.90 7.21
N ARG A 129 -4.91 22.06 5.88
CA ARG A 129 -6.02 21.43 5.15
C ARG A 129 -5.88 19.90 5.02
N ILE A 130 -4.67 19.40 5.00
CA ILE A 130 -4.45 17.97 4.74
C ILE A 130 -4.47 17.08 5.99
N ASP A 131 -4.49 17.65 7.19
CA ASP A 131 -4.55 16.87 8.44
C ASP A 131 -5.96 16.81 9.05
N GLN A 132 -6.94 17.44 8.41
CA GLN A 132 -8.34 17.44 8.83
C GLN A 132 -9.29 17.12 7.67
N ALA A 133 -10.44 16.49 8.00
CA ALA A 133 -11.40 16.08 6.99
C ALA A 133 -12.27 17.25 6.51
N ASP A 134 -12.62 18.18 7.41
CA ASP A 134 -13.59 19.24 7.19
C ASP A 134 -13.00 20.62 7.48
N ARG A 135 -13.61 21.66 6.91
CA ARG A 135 -13.38 23.06 7.25
C ARG A 135 -14.33 23.48 8.39
N PRO A 136 -14.03 24.55 9.17
CA PRO A 136 -12.94 25.50 9.00
C PRO A 136 -11.57 24.95 9.41
N LEU A 137 -10.49 25.56 8.88
CA LEU A 137 -9.11 25.30 9.26
C LEU A 137 -8.82 25.87 10.65
N ASP A 138 -7.92 25.24 11.41
CA ASP A 138 -7.59 25.61 12.79
C ASP A 138 -6.19 26.22 12.95
N THR A 139 -5.47 26.44 11.85
CA THR A 139 -4.10 26.97 11.78
C THR A 139 -3.05 26.05 12.41
N GLN A 140 -3.36 24.78 12.57
CA GLN A 140 -2.44 23.77 13.09
C GLN A 140 -2.13 22.74 12.00
N TYR A 141 -1.02 22.03 12.15
CA TYR A 141 -0.72 20.83 11.40
C TYR A 141 -0.35 19.72 12.37
N HIS A 142 -1.22 18.72 12.43
CA HIS A 142 -1.05 17.54 13.26
C HIS A 142 -0.34 16.45 12.47
N PHE A 143 0.66 15.83 13.05
CA PHE A 143 1.36 14.70 12.44
C PHE A 143 1.84 13.70 13.48
N SER A 144 1.71 12.42 13.18
CA SER A 144 2.20 11.32 14.01
C SER A 144 3.51 10.72 13.47
N GLN A 145 3.84 11.03 12.23
CA GLN A 145 5.03 10.59 11.52
C GLN A 145 5.75 11.83 10.96
N SER A 146 7.05 11.71 10.75
CA SER A 146 7.89 12.81 10.26
C SER A 146 8.63 12.52 8.96
N GLY A 147 8.47 11.31 8.39
CA GLY A 147 9.23 10.84 7.24
C GLY A 147 10.67 10.39 7.57
N ALA A 148 11.00 10.23 8.85
CA ALA A 148 12.34 9.79 9.27
C ALA A 148 12.69 8.43 8.66
N GLY A 149 13.93 8.31 8.13
CA GLY A 149 14.42 7.10 7.48
C GLY A 149 13.97 6.92 6.02
N VAL A 150 13.14 7.83 5.49
CA VAL A 150 12.66 7.80 4.10
C VAL A 150 13.48 8.78 3.26
N HIS A 151 13.66 8.47 1.96
CA HIS A 151 14.37 9.29 0.99
C HIS A 151 13.39 9.85 -0.05
N ALA A 152 13.40 11.17 -0.25
CA ALA A 152 12.61 11.84 -1.25
C ALA A 152 13.51 12.34 -2.37
N PHE A 153 13.40 11.73 -3.55
CA PHE A 153 14.06 12.22 -4.78
C PHE A 153 13.25 13.39 -5.33
N ILE A 154 13.86 14.57 -5.39
CA ILE A 154 13.27 15.79 -5.94
C ILE A 154 13.79 15.93 -7.37
N ILE A 155 12.99 15.45 -8.33
CA ILE A 155 13.35 15.45 -9.77
C ILE A 155 12.82 16.76 -10.37
N ASP A 156 13.69 17.79 -10.42
CA ASP A 156 13.28 19.17 -10.66
C ASP A 156 14.48 20.07 -11.11
N THR A 157 14.47 21.36 -10.79
CA THR A 157 15.52 22.36 -11.10
C THR A 157 16.76 22.29 -10.19
N GLY A 158 16.77 21.37 -9.23
CA GLY A 158 17.81 21.26 -8.20
C GLY A 158 17.28 21.60 -6.81
N LEU A 159 18.20 21.84 -5.87
CA LEU A 159 17.86 22.17 -4.49
C LEU A 159 18.95 23.09 -3.89
N ARG A 160 18.54 24.15 -3.18
CA ARG A 160 19.43 24.96 -2.38
C ARG A 160 19.74 24.25 -1.05
N ALA A 161 20.85 23.53 -0.98
CA ALA A 161 21.14 22.60 0.11
C ALA A 161 21.43 23.28 1.45
N ASP A 162 21.89 24.55 1.45
CA ASP A 162 22.18 25.34 2.65
C ASP A 162 20.97 26.07 3.24
N HIS A 163 19.77 25.85 2.67
CA HIS A 163 18.54 26.47 3.18
C HIS A 163 18.20 25.92 4.59
N VAL A 164 17.83 26.82 5.53
CA VAL A 164 17.54 26.47 6.93
C VAL A 164 16.45 25.40 7.10
N GLU A 165 15.50 25.34 6.17
CA GLU A 165 14.44 24.36 6.15
C GLU A 165 14.93 22.91 6.00
N PHE A 166 16.14 22.72 5.48
CA PHE A 166 16.65 21.38 5.15
C PHE A 166 17.73 20.88 6.10
N ALA A 167 18.30 21.73 6.95
CA ALA A 167 19.39 21.52 7.91
C ALA A 167 19.87 20.05 8.07
N GLY A 168 20.95 19.69 7.37
CA GLY A 168 21.60 18.37 7.45
C GLY A 168 20.84 17.19 6.84
N ARG A 169 19.71 17.42 6.16
CA ARG A 169 18.87 16.38 5.57
C ARG A 169 18.99 16.23 4.05
N VAL A 170 19.81 17.07 3.39
CA VAL A 170 20.09 16.96 1.97
C VAL A 170 21.24 15.98 1.74
N LEU A 171 21.01 15.00 0.88
CA LEU A 171 21.99 14.00 0.48
C LEU A 171 22.62 14.36 -0.88
N PRO A 172 23.76 13.75 -1.21
CA PRO A 172 24.29 13.84 -2.57
C PRO A 172 23.26 13.37 -3.61
N GLY A 173 23.15 14.09 -4.70
CA GLY A 173 22.17 13.87 -5.76
C GLY A 173 22.79 13.71 -7.14
N TYR A 174 21.99 13.93 -8.17
CA TYR A 174 22.37 13.79 -9.58
C TYR A 174 21.97 15.03 -10.40
N GLY A 175 22.80 15.42 -11.35
CA GLY A 175 22.50 16.47 -12.31
C GLY A 175 22.62 15.98 -13.77
N ALA A 176 21.52 16.06 -14.51
CA ALA A 176 21.47 15.75 -15.93
C ALA A 176 21.78 16.97 -16.82
N VAL A 177 21.82 18.20 -16.24
CA VAL A 177 22.05 19.43 -16.95
C VAL A 177 23.53 19.79 -16.88
N ALA A 178 24.17 19.90 -18.06
CA ALA A 178 25.61 20.13 -18.17
C ALA A 178 25.95 21.66 -18.22
N ASP A 179 25.55 22.41 -17.19
CA ASP A 179 25.78 23.87 -17.09
C ASP A 179 26.69 24.26 -15.92
N GLY A 180 27.36 23.31 -15.31
CA GLY A 180 28.28 23.52 -14.17
C GLY A 180 27.61 23.75 -12.82
N GLN A 181 26.28 23.80 -12.71
CA GLN A 181 25.56 24.01 -11.46
C GLN A 181 25.39 22.71 -10.63
N GLY A 182 25.65 21.52 -11.21
CA GLY A 182 25.47 20.26 -10.54
C GLY A 182 24.03 20.05 -10.08
N THR A 183 23.80 19.89 -8.76
CA THR A 183 22.47 19.77 -8.15
C THR A 183 21.93 21.06 -7.55
N ASN A 184 22.69 22.19 -7.67
CA ASN A 184 22.27 23.47 -7.13
C ASN A 184 21.06 24.00 -7.90
N ASP A 185 20.13 24.62 -7.19
CA ASP A 185 18.94 25.23 -7.79
C ASP A 185 19.19 26.70 -8.12
N CYS A 186 19.28 27.01 -9.39
CA CYS A 186 19.39 28.36 -9.89
C CYS A 186 18.06 28.98 -10.38
N ASN A 187 16.97 28.23 -10.33
CA ASN A 187 15.61 28.65 -10.67
C ASN A 187 14.80 29.01 -9.42
N GLY A 188 14.72 28.09 -8.46
CA GLY A 188 13.96 28.17 -7.22
C GLY A 188 12.78 27.18 -7.11
N HIS A 189 12.29 26.65 -8.23
CA HIS A 189 11.14 25.76 -8.25
C HIS A 189 11.42 24.45 -7.47
N GLY A 190 12.56 23.80 -7.69
CA GLY A 190 12.92 22.57 -6.99
C GLY A 190 13.13 22.76 -5.48
N THR A 191 13.68 23.92 -5.07
CA THR A 191 13.80 24.29 -3.64
C THR A 191 12.42 24.47 -3.00
N HIS A 192 11.47 25.10 -3.72
CA HIS A 192 10.10 25.27 -3.25
C HIS A 192 9.38 23.92 -3.10
N VAL A 193 9.48 23.06 -4.09
CA VAL A 193 8.95 21.69 -4.08
C VAL A 193 9.55 20.88 -2.93
N ALA A 194 10.88 20.90 -2.77
CA ALA A 194 11.55 20.21 -1.66
C ALA A 194 11.09 20.71 -0.28
N GLY A 195 10.86 22.04 -0.16
CA GLY A 195 10.33 22.66 1.05
C GLY A 195 8.94 22.11 1.41
N THR A 196 8.07 21.93 0.41
CA THR A 196 6.72 21.39 0.62
C THR A 196 6.76 19.88 0.93
N VAL A 197 7.67 19.09 0.35
CA VAL A 197 7.86 17.69 0.72
C VAL A 197 8.36 17.57 2.15
N GLY A 198 9.44 18.30 2.50
CA GLY A 198 10.23 17.98 3.68
C GLY A 198 10.90 19.14 4.40
N GLY A 199 10.46 20.40 4.21
CA GLY A 199 10.92 21.52 5.01
C GLY A 199 10.52 21.37 6.48
N SER A 200 11.33 21.93 7.39
CA SER A 200 11.04 21.91 8.81
C SER A 200 9.76 22.69 9.16
N THR A 201 9.52 23.81 8.46
CA THR A 201 8.33 24.65 8.62
C THR A 201 7.27 24.33 7.59
N TRP A 202 7.64 24.29 6.31
CA TRP A 202 6.69 24.22 5.19
C TRP A 202 6.39 22.78 4.74
N GLY A 203 7.14 21.78 5.26
CA GLY A 203 7.09 20.41 4.79
C GLY A 203 6.06 19.54 5.50
N VAL A 204 5.47 18.62 4.74
CA VAL A 204 4.60 17.56 5.26
C VAL A 204 5.42 16.55 6.05
N ALA A 205 6.54 16.07 5.51
CA ALA A 205 7.43 15.05 6.11
C ALA A 205 8.71 15.69 6.68
N LYS A 206 8.62 16.27 7.87
CA LYS A 206 9.63 17.18 8.45
C LYS A 206 11.03 16.58 8.69
N GLN A 207 11.17 15.24 8.66
CA GLN A 207 12.45 14.53 8.88
C GLN A 207 12.86 13.65 7.68
N VAL A 208 12.16 13.76 6.55
CA VAL A 208 12.54 13.05 5.32
C VAL A 208 13.92 13.51 4.82
N ARG A 209 14.70 12.62 4.25
CA ARG A 209 15.96 12.93 3.60
C ARG A 209 15.71 13.34 2.15
N LEU A 210 16.23 14.49 1.74
CA LEU A 210 16.01 15.08 0.43
C LEU A 210 17.19 14.74 -0.48
N VAL A 211 16.90 14.24 -1.68
CA VAL A 211 17.89 13.87 -2.67
C VAL A 211 17.63 14.68 -3.95
N PRO A 212 18.40 15.72 -4.24
CA PRO A 212 18.18 16.53 -5.44
C PRO A 212 18.55 15.76 -6.71
N VAL A 213 17.63 15.75 -7.68
CA VAL A 213 17.85 15.19 -9.02
C VAL A 213 17.54 16.29 -10.03
N ARG A 214 18.59 17.02 -10.44
CA ARG A 214 18.42 18.19 -11.29
C ARG A 214 18.33 17.78 -12.76
N VAL A 215 17.15 17.97 -13.34
CA VAL A 215 16.83 17.64 -14.74
C VAL A 215 16.34 18.85 -15.55
N LEU A 216 16.10 19.97 -14.88
CA LEU A 216 15.70 21.24 -15.47
C LEU A 216 16.80 22.31 -15.24
N ASP A 217 16.95 23.19 -16.19
CA ASP A 217 17.92 24.30 -16.17
C ASP A 217 17.46 25.49 -15.31
N CYS A 218 18.20 26.57 -15.31
CA CYS A 218 17.88 27.80 -14.57
C CYS A 218 16.62 28.53 -15.10
N ALA A 219 16.17 28.22 -16.31
CA ALA A 219 14.92 28.73 -16.87
C ALA A 219 13.72 27.83 -16.55
N GLY A 220 13.94 26.69 -15.85
CA GLY A 220 12.91 25.70 -15.54
C GLY A 220 12.58 24.80 -16.73
N SER A 221 13.46 24.73 -17.72
CA SER A 221 13.28 23.93 -18.93
C SER A 221 14.22 22.71 -18.96
N GLY A 222 13.76 21.61 -19.58
CA GLY A 222 14.58 20.42 -19.76
C GLY A 222 14.07 19.55 -20.92
N SER A 223 14.81 18.49 -21.21
CA SER A 223 14.43 17.52 -22.23
C SER A 223 13.82 16.25 -21.59
N PHE A 224 12.97 15.55 -22.31
CA PHE A 224 12.50 14.23 -21.86
C PHE A 224 13.66 13.27 -21.60
N SER A 225 14.71 13.30 -22.42
CA SER A 225 15.89 12.46 -22.20
C SER A 225 16.62 12.78 -20.88
N GLY A 226 16.73 14.06 -20.51
CA GLY A 226 17.29 14.49 -19.22
C GLY A 226 16.44 14.07 -18.04
N VAL A 227 15.11 14.19 -18.16
CA VAL A 227 14.16 13.73 -17.12
C VAL A 227 14.25 12.22 -16.96
N ILE A 228 14.27 11.46 -18.07
CA ILE A 228 14.42 9.99 -18.05
C ILE A 228 15.74 9.58 -17.39
N ALA A 229 16.85 10.28 -17.68
CA ALA A 229 18.14 10.00 -17.02
C ALA A 229 18.08 10.23 -15.50
N GLY A 230 17.39 11.28 -15.04
CA GLY A 230 17.16 11.51 -13.61
C GLY A 230 16.31 10.43 -12.95
N ILE A 231 15.24 10.00 -13.62
CA ILE A 231 14.38 8.90 -13.14
C ILE A 231 15.16 7.59 -13.07
N ASP A 232 15.94 7.25 -14.09
CA ASP A 232 16.74 6.02 -14.13
C ASP A 232 17.80 6.01 -13.02
N TRP A 233 18.46 7.15 -12.78
CA TRP A 233 19.40 7.29 -11.67
C TRP A 233 18.70 7.06 -10.31
N ALA A 234 17.55 7.69 -10.05
CA ALA A 234 16.77 7.49 -8.82
C ALA A 234 16.30 6.04 -8.64
N ALA A 235 15.86 5.41 -9.72
CA ALA A 235 15.45 4.02 -9.76
C ALA A 235 16.59 3.04 -9.48
N SER A 236 17.82 3.39 -9.88
CA SER A 236 19.05 2.59 -9.70
C SER A 236 19.74 2.83 -8.36
N SER A 237 19.35 3.87 -7.61
CA SER A 237 19.85 4.16 -6.27
C SER A 237 19.50 3.03 -5.29
N THR A 238 20.34 2.80 -4.28
CA THR A 238 20.10 1.87 -3.17
C THR A 238 19.33 2.50 -2.01
N LEU A 239 19.07 3.81 -2.06
CA LEU A 239 18.35 4.53 -1.00
C LEU A 239 16.88 4.07 -0.97
N ARG A 240 16.50 3.32 0.07
CA ARG A 240 15.14 2.80 0.30
C ARG A 240 14.83 2.87 1.80
N PRO A 241 13.54 3.02 2.19
CA PRO A 241 12.37 3.28 1.34
C PRO A 241 12.44 4.67 0.67
N ALA A 242 11.77 4.83 -0.47
CA ALA A 242 11.90 6.05 -1.27
C ALA A 242 10.61 6.48 -1.98
N VAL A 243 10.44 7.80 -2.08
CA VAL A 243 9.48 8.47 -2.94
C VAL A 243 10.21 9.36 -3.95
N ALA A 244 9.72 9.45 -5.18
CA ALA A 244 10.15 10.43 -6.16
C ALA A 244 9.02 11.42 -6.41
N ASN A 245 9.32 12.72 -6.37
CA ASN A 245 8.41 13.78 -6.77
C ASN A 245 8.83 14.38 -8.09
N LEU A 246 7.92 14.40 -9.07
CA LEU A 246 8.08 15.03 -10.39
C LEU A 246 7.05 16.16 -10.53
N SER A 247 7.42 17.36 -10.12
CA SER A 247 6.62 18.57 -10.31
C SER A 247 6.86 19.20 -11.69
N LEU A 248 6.82 18.36 -12.71
CA LEU A 248 7.13 18.70 -14.11
C LEU A 248 6.26 17.87 -15.06
N GLY A 249 6.17 18.27 -16.30
CA GLY A 249 5.47 17.53 -17.33
C GLY A 249 5.55 18.20 -18.69
N GLY A 250 4.98 17.51 -19.69
CA GLY A 250 4.93 18.00 -21.06
C GLY A 250 3.84 17.31 -21.86
N GLY A 251 3.92 17.36 -23.18
CA GLY A 251 3.08 16.56 -24.07
C GLY A 251 3.26 15.06 -23.81
N PHE A 252 2.36 14.25 -24.36
CA PHE A 252 2.43 12.80 -24.18
C PHE A 252 3.77 12.22 -24.69
N SER A 253 4.42 11.42 -23.85
CA SER A 253 5.66 10.69 -24.13
C SER A 253 5.63 9.29 -23.54
N ASN A 254 5.53 8.30 -24.41
CA ASN A 254 5.54 6.90 -23.98
C ASN A 254 6.85 6.51 -23.27
N SER A 255 8.00 7.05 -23.73
CA SER A 255 9.31 6.76 -23.11
C SER A 255 9.43 7.33 -21.70
N LEU A 256 8.85 8.52 -21.43
CA LEU A 256 8.82 9.10 -20.09
C LEU A 256 7.91 8.28 -19.17
N ASN A 257 6.73 7.88 -19.64
CA ASN A 257 5.82 7.02 -18.90
C ASN A 257 6.50 5.68 -18.56
N GLN A 258 7.13 5.03 -19.51
CA GLN A 258 7.87 3.79 -19.26
C GLN A 258 9.02 3.95 -18.25
N ALA A 259 9.71 5.08 -18.24
CA ALA A 259 10.75 5.33 -17.24
C ALA A 259 10.16 5.45 -15.82
N VAL A 260 9.01 6.12 -15.68
CA VAL A 260 8.27 6.21 -14.41
C VAL A 260 7.79 4.81 -13.98
N ALA A 261 7.17 4.04 -14.87
CA ALA A 261 6.75 2.66 -14.59
C ALA A 261 7.94 1.78 -14.15
N GLY A 262 9.11 1.96 -14.79
CA GLY A 262 10.34 1.27 -14.42
C GLY A 262 10.85 1.63 -13.02
N ALA A 263 10.75 2.90 -12.60
CA ALA A 263 11.10 3.32 -11.25
C ALA A 263 10.14 2.74 -10.20
N VAL A 264 8.85 2.72 -10.50
CA VAL A 264 7.82 2.11 -9.65
C VAL A 264 8.07 0.60 -9.50
N ALA A 265 8.38 -0.10 -10.58
CA ALA A 265 8.71 -1.52 -10.56
C ALA A 265 9.96 -1.83 -9.70
N LYS A 266 10.89 -0.87 -9.56
CA LYS A 266 12.07 -0.96 -8.68
C LYS A 266 11.79 -0.47 -7.24
N GLY A 267 10.52 -0.25 -6.87
CA GLY A 267 10.10 0.08 -5.51
C GLY A 267 10.19 1.56 -5.13
N VAL A 268 10.30 2.48 -6.10
CA VAL A 268 10.20 3.92 -5.86
C VAL A 268 8.75 4.35 -6.03
N VAL A 269 8.11 4.82 -4.95
CA VAL A 269 6.77 5.41 -5.09
C VAL A 269 6.91 6.74 -5.84
N THR A 270 6.27 6.85 -7.00
CA THR A 270 6.42 8.03 -7.85
C THR A 270 5.15 8.88 -7.83
N VAL A 271 5.30 10.16 -7.48
CA VAL A 271 4.24 11.16 -7.41
C VAL A 271 4.49 12.22 -8.48
N VAL A 272 3.48 12.53 -9.27
CA VAL A 272 3.60 13.42 -10.42
C VAL A 272 2.52 14.50 -10.45
N ALA A 273 2.86 15.68 -10.95
CA ALA A 273 1.90 16.76 -11.15
C ALA A 273 1.00 16.48 -12.35
N ALA A 274 -0.30 16.76 -12.24
CA ALA A 274 -1.27 16.54 -13.32
C ALA A 274 -1.09 17.49 -14.51
N GLY A 275 -0.43 18.66 -14.31
CA GLY A 275 -0.28 19.75 -15.29
C GLY A 275 -1.25 20.92 -15.04
N ASN A 276 -0.97 22.07 -15.74
CA ASN A 276 -1.58 23.36 -15.42
C ASN A 276 -2.31 24.00 -16.61
N GLU A 277 -2.77 23.21 -17.58
CA GLU A 277 -3.36 23.70 -18.84
C GLU A 277 -4.89 23.62 -18.84
N ASN A 278 -5.51 23.13 -17.75
CA ASN A 278 -6.96 22.87 -17.64
C ASN A 278 -7.46 21.94 -18.76
N VAL A 279 -6.71 20.87 -19.01
CA VAL A 279 -7.04 19.81 -19.98
C VAL A 279 -7.07 18.44 -19.32
N ASP A 280 -7.46 17.40 -20.09
CA ASP A 280 -7.39 16.01 -19.61
C ASP A 280 -5.92 15.60 -19.34
N ALA A 281 -5.63 15.23 -18.10
CA ALA A 281 -4.32 14.77 -17.65
C ALA A 281 -3.80 13.54 -18.41
N CYS A 282 -4.71 12.71 -18.95
CA CYS A 282 -4.35 11.56 -19.79
C CYS A 282 -3.61 11.95 -21.09
N THR A 283 -3.66 13.20 -21.48
CA THR A 283 -2.94 13.73 -22.66
C THR A 283 -1.54 14.23 -22.34
N ARG A 284 -1.09 14.12 -21.10
CA ARG A 284 0.18 14.64 -20.59
C ARG A 284 1.06 13.53 -20.01
N SER A 285 2.39 13.71 -20.09
CA SER A 285 3.37 12.85 -19.42
C SER A 285 4.22 13.67 -18.45
N PRO A 286 4.51 13.09 -17.25
CA PRO A 286 4.22 11.71 -16.80
C PRO A 286 2.82 11.51 -16.21
N ALA A 287 1.93 12.50 -16.22
CA ALA A 287 0.59 12.46 -15.60
C ALA A 287 -0.31 11.30 -16.09
N SER A 288 -0.09 10.81 -17.30
CA SER A 288 -0.84 9.69 -17.89
C SER A 288 -0.27 8.29 -17.53
N GLU A 289 0.79 8.21 -16.71
CA GLU A 289 1.36 6.92 -16.31
C GLU A 289 0.56 6.29 -15.15
N PRO A 290 -0.14 5.17 -15.36
CA PRO A 290 -1.10 4.64 -14.37
C PRO A 290 -0.46 4.07 -13.09
N SER A 291 0.86 3.81 -13.10
CA SER A 291 1.57 3.32 -11.90
C SER A 291 2.08 4.45 -11.00
N ALA A 292 2.06 5.70 -11.47
CA ALA A 292 2.35 6.89 -10.68
C ALA A 292 1.11 7.34 -9.87
N ILE A 293 1.33 8.18 -8.87
CA ILE A 293 0.25 8.91 -8.20
C ILE A 293 0.16 10.30 -8.83
N THR A 294 -0.86 10.52 -9.64
CA THR A 294 -1.07 11.78 -10.38
C THR A 294 -1.94 12.74 -9.56
N VAL A 295 -1.42 13.94 -9.31
CA VAL A 295 -1.98 14.91 -8.36
C VAL A 295 -2.48 16.16 -9.03
N GLY A 296 -3.78 16.45 -8.89
CA GLY A 296 -4.41 17.71 -9.24
C GLY A 296 -4.31 18.76 -8.11
N ALA A 297 -4.50 20.04 -8.44
CA ALA A 297 -4.39 21.14 -7.50
C ALA A 297 -5.75 21.64 -7.00
N THR A 298 -5.82 21.97 -5.69
CA THR A 298 -6.96 22.68 -5.10
C THR A 298 -6.61 24.09 -4.63
N THR A 299 -7.66 24.90 -4.45
CA THR A 299 -7.63 26.17 -3.73
C THR A 299 -7.98 25.94 -2.24
N SER A 300 -7.76 26.96 -1.40
CA SER A 300 -8.17 26.94 0.01
C SER A 300 -9.69 26.90 0.25
N ALA A 301 -10.50 27.04 -0.81
CA ALA A 301 -11.96 26.92 -0.77
C ALA A 301 -12.46 25.50 -1.12
N ASP A 302 -11.59 24.50 -1.17
CA ASP A 302 -11.91 23.13 -1.60
C ASP A 302 -12.46 23.03 -3.03
N GLN A 303 -11.93 23.86 -3.92
CA GLN A 303 -12.25 23.80 -5.34
C GLN A 303 -11.03 23.31 -6.12
N ARG A 304 -11.24 22.50 -7.16
CA ARG A 304 -10.16 22.29 -8.14
C ARG A 304 -9.71 23.65 -8.66
N ALA A 305 -8.41 23.90 -8.63
CA ALA A 305 -7.85 25.12 -9.18
C ALA A 305 -8.16 25.20 -10.68
N SER A 306 -8.54 26.38 -11.18
CA SER A 306 -9.00 26.55 -12.56
C SER A 306 -7.97 26.17 -13.62
N TYR A 307 -6.69 26.26 -13.28
CA TYR A 307 -5.57 25.84 -14.13
C TYR A 307 -5.30 24.33 -14.07
N SER A 308 -5.69 23.63 -12.99
CA SER A 308 -5.33 22.22 -12.81
C SER A 308 -5.89 21.35 -13.92
N ASN A 309 -5.09 20.47 -14.46
CA ASN A 309 -5.56 19.37 -15.29
C ASN A 309 -6.50 18.45 -14.48
N PHE A 310 -7.35 17.69 -15.16
CA PHE A 310 -8.43 16.89 -14.62
C PHE A 310 -8.56 15.56 -15.38
N GLY A 311 -9.54 14.76 -15.04
CA GLY A 311 -9.86 13.53 -15.77
C GLY A 311 -9.49 12.25 -15.02
N THR A 312 -9.67 11.11 -15.68
CA THR A 312 -9.52 9.78 -15.10
C THR A 312 -8.08 9.39 -14.76
N CYS A 313 -7.10 10.12 -15.31
CA CYS A 313 -5.70 9.93 -14.96
C CYS A 313 -5.25 10.70 -13.70
N VAL A 314 -6.14 11.48 -13.07
CA VAL A 314 -5.87 12.09 -11.77
C VAL A 314 -6.30 11.12 -10.67
N ASP A 315 -5.40 10.78 -9.73
CA ASP A 315 -5.69 9.89 -8.61
C ASP A 315 -6.36 10.62 -7.45
N LEU A 316 -5.90 11.85 -7.15
CA LEU A 316 -6.44 12.69 -6.09
C LEU A 316 -6.00 14.15 -6.29
N PHE A 317 -6.52 15.00 -5.45
CA PHE A 317 -6.15 16.41 -5.40
C PHE A 317 -5.44 16.75 -4.08
N ALA A 318 -4.60 17.80 -4.11
CA ALA A 318 -3.95 18.35 -2.93
C ALA A 318 -3.84 19.88 -3.02
N PRO A 319 -3.54 20.59 -1.92
CA PRO A 319 -3.32 22.03 -1.91
C PRO A 319 -2.27 22.45 -2.93
N GLY A 320 -2.66 23.31 -3.88
CA GLY A 320 -1.78 23.71 -4.97
C GLY A 320 -1.80 25.21 -5.28
N SER A 321 -2.75 25.98 -4.74
CA SER A 321 -2.86 27.42 -5.00
C SER A 321 -2.36 28.23 -3.82
N SER A 322 -1.52 29.25 -4.10
CA SER A 322 -0.94 30.14 -3.09
C SER A 322 -0.22 29.37 -1.96
N ILE A 323 0.65 28.45 -2.34
CA ILE A 323 1.47 27.65 -1.42
C ILE A 323 2.77 28.36 -1.15
N THR A 324 3.05 28.65 0.12
CA THR A 324 4.32 29.23 0.59
C THR A 324 5.29 28.12 0.95
N SER A 325 6.53 28.23 0.50
CA SER A 325 7.60 27.28 0.79
C SER A 325 8.98 27.93 0.67
N ALA A 326 10.06 27.17 0.89
CA ALA A 326 11.42 27.61 0.75
C ALA A 326 11.72 28.13 -0.66
N TRP A 327 12.68 29.06 -0.78
CA TRP A 327 13.09 29.64 -2.07
C TRP A 327 14.60 29.75 -2.17
N ASN A 328 15.14 29.80 -3.39
CA ASN A 328 16.59 29.74 -3.64
C ASN A 328 17.35 31.05 -3.51
N SER A 329 16.69 32.20 -3.33
CA SER A 329 17.37 33.52 -3.35
C SER A 329 18.25 33.77 -2.10
N SER A 330 17.97 33.13 -0.99
CA SER A 330 18.85 33.09 0.20
C SER A 330 18.64 31.81 0.98
N SER A 331 19.44 31.56 2.01
CA SER A 331 19.31 30.37 2.90
C SER A 331 18.05 30.37 3.79
N SER A 332 17.27 31.43 3.79
CA SER A 332 16.01 31.55 4.55
C SER A 332 14.87 32.16 3.74
N ALA A 333 15.07 32.30 2.40
CA ALA A 333 14.07 32.91 1.55
C ALA A 333 12.84 32.02 1.38
N THR A 334 11.68 32.65 1.22
CA THR A 334 10.42 31.98 0.91
C THR A 334 9.79 32.57 -0.34
N ASN A 335 8.93 31.81 -0.98
CA ASN A 335 8.10 32.27 -2.08
C ASN A 335 6.73 31.61 -2.01
N THR A 336 5.74 32.23 -2.66
CA THR A 336 4.38 31.72 -2.73
C THR A 336 4.02 31.47 -4.18
N LEU A 337 3.77 30.20 -4.52
CA LEU A 337 3.50 29.76 -5.89
C LEU A 337 2.15 29.03 -5.98
N SER A 338 1.65 28.92 -7.21
CA SER A 338 0.45 28.14 -7.53
C SER A 338 0.73 27.18 -8.69
N GLY A 339 0.25 25.96 -8.59
CA GLY A 339 0.42 24.92 -9.62
C GLY A 339 0.15 23.53 -9.08
N THR A 340 -0.08 22.58 -9.96
CA THR A 340 -0.04 21.15 -9.63
C THR A 340 1.35 20.73 -9.16
N SER A 341 2.37 21.49 -9.52
CA SER A 341 3.73 21.40 -9.00
C SER A 341 3.84 21.64 -7.49
N MET A 342 2.89 22.33 -6.87
CA MET A 342 2.80 22.53 -5.41
C MET A 342 1.88 21.52 -4.76
N ALA A 343 0.95 20.95 -5.50
CA ALA A 343 0.07 19.87 -5.02
C ALA A 343 0.81 18.51 -4.90
N SER A 344 1.56 18.14 -5.93
CA SER A 344 2.35 16.89 -5.96
C SER A 344 3.25 16.71 -4.73
N PRO A 345 4.06 17.69 -4.29
CA PRO A 345 4.93 17.52 -3.13
C PRO A 345 4.19 17.35 -1.80
N HIS A 346 2.95 17.84 -1.63
CA HIS A 346 2.13 17.50 -0.47
C HIS A 346 1.86 15.99 -0.41
N VAL A 347 1.51 15.39 -1.56
CA VAL A 347 1.29 13.95 -1.65
C VAL A 347 2.59 13.18 -1.47
N ALA A 348 3.71 13.64 -2.05
CA ALA A 348 5.01 12.99 -1.87
C ALA A 348 5.47 13.01 -0.39
N GLY A 349 5.19 14.10 0.32
CA GLY A 349 5.40 14.18 1.77
C GLY A 349 4.53 13.17 2.53
N ALA A 350 3.24 13.07 2.21
CA ALA A 350 2.35 12.08 2.82
C ALA A 350 2.78 10.63 2.52
N VAL A 351 3.25 10.35 1.30
CA VAL A 351 3.88 9.08 0.94
C VAL A 351 5.08 8.78 1.84
N ALA A 352 5.93 9.79 2.15
CA ALA A 352 7.05 9.59 3.06
C ALA A 352 6.60 9.27 4.50
N LEU A 353 5.48 9.84 4.98
CA LEU A 353 4.89 9.48 6.28
C LEU A 353 4.43 8.02 6.30
N VAL A 354 3.78 7.56 5.22
CA VAL A 354 3.34 6.17 5.04
C VAL A 354 4.54 5.22 5.04
N LEU A 355 5.57 5.54 4.25
CA LEU A 355 6.78 4.72 4.14
C LEU A 355 7.59 4.65 5.43
N GLN A 356 7.55 5.67 6.30
CA GLN A 356 8.13 5.60 7.64
C GLN A 356 7.43 4.52 8.48
N SER A 357 6.12 4.43 8.41
CA SER A 357 5.32 3.44 9.14
C SER A 357 5.39 2.04 8.53
N SER A 358 5.59 1.96 7.23
CA SER A 358 5.56 0.73 6.45
C SER A 358 6.70 0.70 5.40
N PRO A 359 7.97 0.55 5.85
CA PRO A 359 9.15 0.72 4.98
C PRO A 359 9.25 -0.32 3.85
N SER A 360 8.60 -1.45 3.99
CA SER A 360 8.58 -2.54 3.00
C SER A 360 7.33 -2.54 2.12
N ALA A 361 6.44 -1.56 2.27
CA ALA A 361 5.23 -1.47 1.47
C ALA A 361 5.55 -1.28 -0.01
N THR A 362 4.82 -1.98 -0.88
CA THR A 362 4.97 -1.81 -2.33
C THR A 362 4.41 -0.46 -2.78
N PRO A 363 4.90 0.13 -3.90
CA PRO A 363 4.35 1.38 -4.42
C PRO A 363 2.84 1.34 -4.62
N ALA A 364 2.29 0.24 -5.13
CA ALA A 364 0.85 0.07 -5.31
C ALA A 364 0.09 0.10 -3.98
N ALA A 365 0.62 -0.55 -2.93
CA ALA A 365 0.01 -0.55 -1.61
C ALA A 365 0.04 0.85 -0.97
N VAL A 366 1.13 1.60 -1.17
CA VAL A 366 1.24 2.99 -0.71
C VAL A 366 0.24 3.89 -1.45
N ALA A 367 0.16 3.78 -2.78
CA ALA A 367 -0.80 4.53 -3.59
C ALA A 367 -2.24 4.25 -3.16
N GLU A 368 -2.58 2.99 -2.89
CA GLU A 368 -3.90 2.63 -2.38
C GLU A 368 -4.16 3.18 -0.98
N ALA A 369 -3.17 3.19 -0.09
CA ALA A 369 -3.31 3.80 1.25
C ALA A 369 -3.58 5.30 1.15
N ILE A 370 -2.89 6.01 0.25
CA ILE A 370 -3.10 7.44 0.00
C ILE A 370 -4.53 7.69 -0.52
N ARG A 371 -5.01 6.91 -1.48
CA ARG A 371 -6.35 7.08 -2.07
C ARG A 371 -7.47 6.69 -1.13
N SER A 372 -7.37 5.53 -0.48
CA SER A 372 -8.44 5.01 0.39
C SER A 372 -8.66 5.83 1.66
N GLN A 373 -7.63 6.51 2.15
CA GLN A 373 -7.71 7.38 3.32
C GLN A 373 -7.91 8.85 2.97
N ALA A 374 -7.93 9.21 1.68
CA ALA A 374 -8.21 10.57 1.23
C ALA A 374 -9.62 11.03 1.65
N THR A 375 -9.75 12.30 1.98
CA THR A 375 -11.04 12.91 2.29
C THR A 375 -11.92 12.93 1.04
N SER A 376 -13.04 12.22 1.09
CA SER A 376 -13.94 12.08 -0.05
C SER A 376 -15.07 13.13 -0.05
N ASN A 377 -15.54 13.50 -1.26
CA ASN A 377 -16.74 14.31 -1.48
C ASN A 377 -16.71 15.72 -0.85
N ARG A 378 -15.51 16.33 -0.75
CA ARG A 378 -15.35 17.70 -0.25
C ARG A 378 -15.02 18.72 -1.33
N LEU A 379 -14.58 18.23 -2.49
CA LEU A 379 -14.16 19.12 -3.57
C LEU A 379 -15.30 19.48 -4.51
N SER A 380 -15.19 20.66 -5.10
CA SER A 380 -16.10 21.16 -6.14
C SER A 380 -15.34 21.52 -7.42
N SER A 381 -16.06 21.71 -8.52
CA SER A 381 -15.53 22.11 -9.84
C SER A 381 -14.47 21.15 -10.42
N LEU A 382 -14.57 19.86 -10.15
CA LEU A 382 -13.54 18.84 -10.41
C LEU A 382 -13.13 18.66 -11.86
N GLY A 383 -14.04 18.88 -12.81
CA GLY A 383 -13.86 18.47 -14.21
C GLY A 383 -14.32 17.01 -14.42
N PHE A 384 -14.69 16.71 -15.66
CA PHE A 384 -15.25 15.42 -16.03
C PHE A 384 -14.25 14.27 -15.78
N GLY A 385 -14.72 13.20 -15.17
CA GLY A 385 -13.92 11.99 -14.92
C GLY A 385 -12.97 12.05 -13.72
N SER A 386 -12.79 13.20 -13.08
CA SER A 386 -11.90 13.33 -11.92
C SER A 386 -12.50 12.71 -10.65
N PRO A 387 -11.68 12.08 -9.78
CA PRO A 387 -12.12 11.61 -8.48
C PRO A 387 -12.40 12.78 -7.53
N ASN A 388 -13.36 12.63 -6.62
CA ASN A 388 -13.57 13.59 -5.53
C ASN A 388 -12.82 13.14 -4.28
N LEU A 389 -11.49 13.19 -4.34
CA LEU A 389 -10.57 12.79 -3.28
C LEU A 389 -9.58 13.91 -3.00
N LEU A 390 -9.54 14.39 -1.76
CA LEU A 390 -8.55 15.37 -1.29
C LEU A 390 -7.56 14.68 -0.36
N LEU A 391 -6.27 14.95 -0.53
CA LEU A 391 -5.21 14.40 0.32
C LEU A 391 -5.55 14.54 1.80
N TYR A 392 -5.35 13.46 2.56
CA TYR A 392 -5.38 13.44 4.02
C TYR A 392 -4.07 12.83 4.52
N SER A 393 -3.36 13.55 5.41
CA SER A 393 -1.99 13.19 5.81
C SER A 393 -1.87 12.37 7.08
N LEU A 394 -2.91 12.31 7.91
CA LEU A 394 -2.93 11.47 9.12
C LEU A 394 -3.21 10.00 8.77
N ILE A 395 -2.44 9.47 7.85
CA ILE A 395 -2.57 8.12 7.35
C ILE A 395 -2.00 7.14 8.39
N ASN A 396 -2.85 6.28 8.91
CA ASN A 396 -2.43 5.12 9.69
C ASN A 396 -1.82 4.11 8.74
N GLY A 397 -0.52 3.96 8.70
CA GLY A 397 0.29 3.07 7.86
C GLY A 397 -0.42 2.12 6.89
N VAL A 398 0.24 1.67 5.87
CA VAL A 398 -0.34 0.65 4.98
C VAL A 398 -0.58 -0.59 5.83
N PRO A 399 -1.80 -1.13 5.90
CA PRO A 399 -1.97 -2.48 6.40
C PRO A 399 -1.02 -3.35 5.59
N ILE A 400 -0.01 -3.94 6.23
CA ILE A 400 0.80 -4.96 5.55
C ILE A 400 -0.21 -6.04 5.21
N PRO A 401 -0.53 -6.29 3.93
CA PRO A 401 -1.44 -7.37 3.60
C PRO A 401 -0.85 -8.61 4.26
N ALA A 402 -1.65 -9.27 5.09
CA ALA A 402 -1.19 -10.46 5.79
C ALA A 402 -0.60 -11.41 4.75
N THR A 403 0.61 -11.91 5.00
CA THR A 403 1.27 -12.86 4.11
C THR A 403 0.28 -13.97 3.80
N GLN A 404 -0.15 -14.06 2.55
CA GLN A 404 -1.18 -15.02 2.16
C GLN A 404 -0.56 -16.41 2.13
N VAL A 405 -1.07 -17.32 2.93
CA VAL A 405 -0.75 -18.74 2.76
C VAL A 405 -1.55 -19.24 1.55
N VAL A 406 -0.84 -19.68 0.51
CA VAL A 406 -1.44 -20.08 -0.76
C VAL A 406 -1.22 -21.57 -1.03
N ALA A 407 -2.22 -22.19 -1.66
CA ALA A 407 -2.18 -23.58 -2.04
C ALA A 407 -2.89 -23.81 -3.38
N VAL A 408 -2.60 -24.94 -4.03
CA VAL A 408 -3.32 -25.37 -5.23
C VAL A 408 -4.75 -25.75 -4.84
N ARG A 409 -5.73 -25.07 -5.43
CA ARG A 409 -7.17 -25.36 -5.26
C ARG A 409 -7.61 -26.54 -6.12
N SER A 410 -7.16 -26.57 -7.38
CA SER A 410 -7.51 -27.62 -8.34
C SER A 410 -6.53 -27.65 -9.51
N LEU A 411 -6.41 -28.83 -10.09
CA LEU A 411 -5.74 -29.06 -11.37
C LEU A 411 -6.78 -29.66 -12.34
N SER A 412 -6.90 -29.13 -13.56
CA SER A 412 -7.74 -29.70 -14.61
C SER A 412 -6.95 -29.87 -15.89
N ILE A 413 -7.23 -30.96 -16.63
CA ILE A 413 -6.42 -31.42 -17.74
C ILE A 413 -7.10 -31.18 -19.08
N SER A 414 -6.27 -30.94 -20.09
CA SER A 414 -6.62 -31.12 -21.50
C SER A 414 -5.39 -31.58 -22.27
N ALA A 415 -5.61 -32.27 -23.39
CA ALA A 415 -4.54 -32.72 -24.29
C ALA A 415 -4.95 -32.52 -25.73
N ALA A 416 -3.98 -32.21 -26.59
CA ALA A 416 -4.23 -31.99 -28.00
C ALA A 416 -3.19 -32.73 -28.89
N ARG A 417 -3.66 -33.33 -30.00
CA ARG A 417 -2.77 -33.93 -31.00
C ARG A 417 -2.06 -32.86 -31.81
N THR A 418 -0.83 -33.13 -32.18
CA THR A 418 -0.01 -32.31 -33.07
C THR A 418 0.50 -33.16 -34.24
N LYS A 419 1.08 -32.55 -35.27
CA LYS A 419 1.71 -33.26 -36.35
C LYS A 419 2.81 -34.21 -35.91
N LEU A 420 3.57 -33.83 -34.86
CA LEU A 420 4.74 -34.56 -34.34
C LEU A 420 4.42 -35.42 -33.11
N GLY A 421 3.20 -35.35 -32.56
CA GLY A 421 2.85 -36.08 -31.34
C GLY A 421 1.64 -35.50 -30.63
N TRP A 422 1.81 -35.02 -29.38
CA TRP A 422 0.74 -34.43 -28.60
C TRP A 422 1.27 -33.48 -27.51
N VAL A 423 0.43 -32.59 -27.02
CA VAL A 423 0.74 -31.61 -25.97
C VAL A 423 -0.26 -31.74 -24.83
N ALA A 424 0.22 -31.75 -23.60
CA ALA A 424 -0.57 -31.68 -22.39
C ALA A 424 -0.74 -30.21 -21.94
N SER A 425 -1.91 -29.87 -21.46
CA SER A 425 -2.19 -28.59 -20.81
C SER A 425 -2.91 -28.85 -19.49
N VAL A 426 -2.46 -28.19 -18.43
CA VAL A 426 -3.07 -28.26 -17.10
C VAL A 426 -3.41 -26.85 -16.62
N VAL A 427 -4.68 -26.61 -16.35
CA VAL A 427 -5.10 -25.38 -15.67
C VAL A 427 -4.93 -25.59 -14.18
N ALA A 428 -4.07 -24.79 -13.57
CA ALA A 428 -3.88 -24.71 -12.12
C ALA A 428 -4.67 -23.53 -11.56
N SER A 429 -5.46 -23.79 -10.53
CA SER A 429 -6.15 -22.74 -9.76
C SER A 429 -5.52 -22.64 -8.37
N VAL A 430 -5.27 -21.42 -7.90
CA VAL A 430 -4.64 -21.11 -6.62
C VAL A 430 -5.65 -20.42 -5.70
N ARG A 431 -5.64 -20.79 -4.43
CA ARG A 431 -6.47 -20.18 -3.39
C ARG A 431 -5.62 -19.69 -2.22
N ASN A 432 -6.11 -18.69 -1.53
CA ASN A 432 -5.69 -18.38 -0.16
C ASN A 432 -6.24 -19.48 0.77
N VAL A 433 -5.38 -20.08 1.57
CA VAL A 433 -5.74 -21.20 2.45
C VAL A 433 -6.76 -20.79 3.50
N ASN A 434 -6.60 -19.59 4.08
CA ASN A 434 -7.42 -19.12 5.20
C ASN A 434 -8.80 -18.63 4.76
N THR A 435 -8.91 -17.99 3.58
CA THR A 435 -10.15 -17.37 3.10
C THR A 435 -10.85 -18.16 2.01
N GLY A 436 -10.16 -19.10 1.36
CA GLY A 436 -10.65 -19.82 0.19
C GLY A 436 -10.72 -18.99 -1.11
N VAL A 437 -10.40 -17.71 -1.06
CA VAL A 437 -10.49 -16.79 -2.19
C VAL A 437 -9.42 -17.13 -3.24
N ALA A 438 -9.75 -16.94 -4.51
CA ALA A 438 -8.84 -17.11 -5.63
C ALA A 438 -7.70 -16.08 -5.58
N VAL A 439 -6.47 -16.51 -5.89
CA VAL A 439 -5.26 -15.68 -5.78
C VAL A 439 -4.71 -15.34 -7.16
N ALA A 440 -4.74 -14.07 -7.52
CA ALA A 440 -4.12 -13.53 -8.73
C ALA A 440 -2.62 -13.28 -8.55
N ASN A 441 -1.90 -13.16 -9.67
CA ASN A 441 -0.46 -12.86 -9.72
C ASN A 441 0.45 -13.87 -8.98
N ALA A 442 -0.04 -15.09 -8.72
CA ALA A 442 0.77 -16.19 -8.22
C ALA A 442 1.49 -16.88 -9.39
N THR A 443 2.81 -16.98 -9.31
CA THR A 443 3.60 -17.79 -10.24
C THR A 443 3.51 -19.24 -9.81
N VAL A 444 2.96 -20.07 -10.68
CA VAL A 444 2.88 -21.53 -10.51
C VAL A 444 4.03 -22.16 -11.29
N LYS A 445 4.92 -22.91 -10.63
CA LYS A 445 5.97 -23.69 -11.27
C LYS A 445 5.68 -25.18 -11.13
N GLY A 446 5.84 -25.93 -12.19
CA GLY A 446 5.63 -27.37 -12.21
C GLY A 446 6.54 -28.09 -13.21
N THR A 447 6.55 -29.41 -13.13
CA THR A 447 7.35 -30.27 -14.02
C THR A 447 6.48 -31.37 -14.59
N PHE A 448 6.50 -31.53 -15.92
CA PHE A 448 5.95 -32.69 -16.60
C PHE A 448 6.98 -33.85 -16.62
N MET A 449 6.55 -35.07 -16.27
CA MET A 449 7.39 -36.26 -16.30
C MET A 449 6.73 -37.42 -17.10
N PRO A 450 7.31 -37.86 -18.21
CA PRO A 450 8.50 -37.30 -18.88
C PRO A 450 8.20 -35.91 -19.45
N GLY A 451 9.22 -35.02 -19.53
CA GLY A 451 9.07 -33.69 -20.11
C GLY A 451 9.97 -32.67 -19.45
N SER A 452 9.47 -31.44 -19.29
CA SER A 452 10.23 -30.28 -18.85
C SER A 452 9.52 -29.48 -17.76
N ALA A 453 10.29 -28.61 -17.07
CA ALA A 453 9.77 -27.61 -16.17
C ALA A 453 9.00 -26.54 -16.95
N VAL A 454 7.90 -26.08 -16.37
CA VAL A 454 6.99 -25.08 -16.92
C VAL A 454 6.52 -24.12 -15.82
N SER A 455 6.11 -22.92 -16.23
CA SER A 455 5.52 -21.96 -15.31
C SER A 455 4.41 -21.14 -15.95
N CYS A 456 3.51 -20.60 -15.13
CA CYS A 456 2.50 -19.62 -15.52
C CYS A 456 2.18 -18.69 -14.36
N VAL A 457 1.53 -17.55 -14.65
CA VAL A 457 1.08 -16.59 -13.63
C VAL A 457 -0.44 -16.56 -13.62
N THR A 458 -1.06 -16.66 -12.44
CA THR A 458 -2.52 -16.66 -12.30
C THR A 458 -3.12 -15.30 -12.66
N ALA A 459 -4.19 -15.33 -13.45
CA ALA A 459 -5.01 -14.17 -13.76
C ALA A 459 -5.89 -13.75 -12.57
N SER A 460 -6.73 -12.73 -12.73
CA SER A 460 -7.69 -12.27 -11.72
C SER A 460 -8.65 -13.37 -11.22
N THR A 461 -8.88 -14.41 -12.02
CA THR A 461 -9.66 -15.61 -11.64
C THR A 461 -8.92 -16.57 -10.71
N GLY A 462 -7.64 -16.29 -10.39
CA GLY A 462 -6.75 -17.18 -9.63
C GLY A 462 -6.28 -18.41 -10.40
N SER A 463 -6.38 -18.43 -11.73
CA SER A 463 -6.03 -19.59 -12.54
C SER A 463 -5.05 -19.25 -13.65
N CYS A 464 -4.18 -20.19 -13.99
CA CYS A 464 -3.30 -20.13 -15.17
C CYS A 464 -3.06 -21.50 -15.79
N THR A 465 -2.53 -21.53 -17.01
CA THR A 465 -2.31 -22.78 -17.77
C THR A 465 -0.83 -23.10 -17.90
N LEU A 466 -0.44 -24.26 -17.38
CA LEU A 466 0.84 -24.91 -17.59
C LEU A 466 0.76 -25.77 -18.84
N ARG A 467 1.67 -25.57 -19.79
CA ARG A 467 1.67 -26.27 -21.06
C ARG A 467 2.99 -26.99 -21.28
N SER A 468 2.93 -28.27 -21.60
CA SER A 468 4.12 -29.09 -21.92
C SER A 468 4.71 -28.72 -23.28
N GLY A 469 5.95 -29.16 -23.50
CA GLY A 469 6.48 -29.36 -24.86
C GLY A 469 5.72 -30.45 -25.63
N ASN A 470 6.13 -30.68 -26.86
CA ASN A 470 5.51 -31.74 -27.70
C ASN A 470 6.07 -33.12 -27.31
N PHE A 471 5.18 -34.01 -26.86
CA PHE A 471 5.53 -35.43 -26.62
C PHE A 471 5.47 -36.24 -27.89
N ALA A 472 6.38 -37.19 -28.06
CA ALA A 472 6.35 -38.15 -29.17
C ALA A 472 5.09 -39.03 -29.12
N LYS A 473 4.69 -39.58 -30.29
CA LYS A 473 3.53 -40.48 -30.37
C LYS A 473 3.64 -41.75 -29.54
N THR A 474 4.85 -42.12 -29.13
CA THR A 474 5.13 -43.28 -28.29
C THR A 474 4.89 -43.03 -26.80
N VAL A 475 4.81 -41.75 -26.36
CA VAL A 475 4.55 -41.40 -24.96
C VAL A 475 3.04 -41.51 -24.74
N ALA A 476 2.62 -42.44 -23.89
CA ALA A 476 1.19 -42.72 -23.63
C ALA A 476 0.58 -41.71 -22.62
N SER A 477 1.37 -41.23 -21.65
CA SER A 477 0.94 -40.29 -20.63
C SER A 477 2.08 -39.47 -20.08
N THR A 478 1.79 -38.38 -19.41
CA THR A 478 2.71 -37.55 -18.61
C THR A 478 2.04 -37.17 -17.30
N THR A 479 2.83 -36.89 -16.26
CA THR A 479 2.31 -36.37 -14.99
C THR A 479 2.89 -35.00 -14.75
N LEU A 480 2.03 -33.99 -14.50
CA LEU A 480 2.46 -32.70 -13.99
C LEU A 480 2.54 -32.78 -12.46
N THR A 481 3.64 -32.33 -11.88
CA THR A 481 3.78 -32.05 -10.45
C THR A 481 3.97 -30.55 -10.26
N VAL A 482 3.19 -29.93 -9.39
CA VAL A 482 3.39 -28.54 -8.97
C VAL A 482 4.47 -28.51 -7.89
N ASN A 483 5.55 -27.80 -8.17
CA ASN A 483 6.73 -27.75 -7.31
C ASN A 483 6.73 -26.53 -6.38
N GLU A 484 6.20 -25.40 -6.87
CA GLU A 484 6.29 -24.11 -6.18
C GLU A 484 5.13 -23.20 -6.57
N LEU A 485 4.63 -22.46 -5.61
CA LEU A 485 3.84 -21.23 -5.80
C LEU A 485 4.62 -20.07 -5.19
N SER A 486 4.79 -18.99 -5.93
CA SER A 486 5.49 -17.78 -5.47
C SER A 486 4.79 -16.51 -5.94
N GLY A 487 4.99 -15.42 -5.20
CA GLY A 487 4.43 -14.12 -5.51
C GLY A 487 4.69 -13.15 -4.36
N SER A 488 4.40 -11.87 -4.58
CA SER A 488 4.53 -10.86 -3.52
C SER A 488 3.63 -11.21 -2.35
N GLN A 489 4.20 -11.29 -1.15
CA GLN A 489 3.49 -11.60 0.11
C GLN A 489 2.74 -12.95 0.09
N MET A 490 3.29 -13.95 -0.59
CA MET A 490 2.76 -15.29 -0.65
C MET A 490 3.72 -16.28 -0.01
N VAL A 491 3.19 -17.19 0.80
CA VAL A 491 3.90 -18.37 1.32
C VAL A 491 3.16 -19.59 0.82
N TYR A 492 3.87 -20.43 0.10
CA TYR A 492 3.32 -21.68 -0.42
C TYR A 492 3.28 -22.75 0.67
N ASP A 493 2.10 -23.25 0.96
CA ASP A 493 1.89 -24.42 1.81
C ASP A 493 1.44 -25.62 0.96
N ALA A 494 2.39 -26.46 0.58
CA ALA A 494 2.12 -27.63 -0.23
C ALA A 494 1.24 -28.68 0.48
N SER A 495 1.19 -28.68 1.82
CA SER A 495 0.36 -29.60 2.61
C SER A 495 -1.13 -29.29 2.46
N GLN A 496 -1.47 -28.07 2.06
CA GLN A 496 -2.83 -27.59 1.84
C GLN A 496 -3.32 -27.70 0.40
N ASN A 497 -2.52 -28.29 -0.49
CA ASN A 497 -2.92 -28.55 -1.87
C ASN A 497 -4.09 -29.53 -1.92
N ALA A 498 -5.13 -29.22 -2.67
CA ALA A 498 -6.16 -30.20 -3.02
C ALA A 498 -5.62 -31.28 -3.98
N ALA A 499 -4.65 -30.91 -4.81
CA ALA A 499 -3.87 -31.82 -5.64
C ALA A 499 -2.49 -31.21 -5.93
N SER A 500 -1.43 -31.97 -5.70
CA SER A 500 -0.04 -31.55 -6.05
C SER A 500 0.42 -32.10 -7.39
N GLN A 501 -0.26 -33.10 -7.92
CA GLN A 501 0.06 -33.71 -9.21
C GLN A 501 -1.17 -34.19 -9.94
N ILE A 502 -1.08 -34.32 -11.27
CA ILE A 502 -2.14 -34.82 -12.12
C ILE A 502 -1.58 -35.50 -13.37
N ALA A 503 -2.13 -36.66 -13.71
CA ALA A 503 -1.74 -37.41 -14.92
C ALA A 503 -2.58 -36.93 -16.12
N VAL A 504 -1.92 -36.79 -17.26
CA VAL A 504 -2.54 -36.42 -18.54
C VAL A 504 -2.24 -37.50 -19.55
N SER A 505 -3.28 -38.18 -20.05
CA SER A 505 -3.15 -39.21 -21.08
C SER A 505 -3.12 -38.61 -22.47
N ARG A 506 -2.45 -39.28 -23.38
CA ARG A 506 -2.44 -38.95 -24.81
C ARG A 506 -3.89 -39.00 -25.36
N PRO A 507 -4.33 -37.97 -26.10
CA PRO A 507 -5.69 -37.90 -26.69
C PRO A 507 -5.91 -38.87 -27.85
#